data_e2be5db778dce9026da4f5d0866a1005
#
_entry.id   e2be5db778dce9026da4f5d0866a1005
#
_cell.length_a   1.000
_cell.length_b   1.000
_cell.length_c   1.000
_cell.angle_alpha   90.00
_cell.angle_beta   90.00
_cell.angle_gamma   90.00
#
_symmetry.space_group_name_H-M   'P 1'
#
loop_
_entity.id
_entity.type
_entity.pdbx_description
1 polymer ?
#
loop_
_entity_poly.entity_id
_entity_poly.type
_entity_poly.pdbx_seq_one_letter_code
_entity_poly.pdbx_strand_id
1 'polypeptide(L)'
;MKIISQKQALKDSLLNSFLDKNKFEANDEYAAKLIANTEGETMYDRIFDGVKHCQFFTFAVAFIESGILNSLKVALKNRTVQGRILTSTYLYFNKPKMFKELLKLPNVEVRIYEQNHGKFHAKGYLFQHEGYQSALVGSSNFTTSALQVNKEWNLLFTSYNDGQLTEDISAESEDQWDAATPLTAEWIEKYEKVYHLNQKFVKSASNIVPEQVDENKGNYSSIQPNKMQAE
;
A
#
# COMPACT_ATOMS: atom_id res chain seq x y z
N MET A 1 9.26 26.88 -28.60
CA MET A 1 8.59 26.66 -27.31
C MET A 1 7.61 27.80 -27.09
N LYS A 2 6.28 27.55 -27.05
CA LYS A 2 5.28 28.59 -26.73
C LYS A 2 5.38 28.96 -25.26
N ILE A 3 5.62 30.24 -24.97
CA ILE A 3 5.56 30.73 -23.59
C ILE A 3 4.09 30.74 -23.17
N ILE A 4 3.70 29.79 -22.33
CA ILE A 4 2.37 29.73 -21.75
C ILE A 4 2.35 30.65 -20.53
N SER A 5 1.32 31.49 -20.38
CA SER A 5 1.19 32.35 -19.19
C SER A 5 0.98 31.47 -17.95
N GLN A 6 1.47 31.91 -16.79
CA GLN A 6 1.28 31.19 -15.52
C GLN A 6 -0.20 30.89 -15.22
N LYS A 7 -1.10 31.79 -15.58
CA LYS A 7 -2.55 31.60 -15.44
C LYS A 7 -3.07 30.47 -16.33
N GLN A 8 -2.55 30.35 -17.57
CA GLN A 8 -2.93 29.29 -18.48
C GLN A 8 -2.35 27.94 -18.01
N ALA A 9 -1.09 27.92 -17.57
CA ALA A 9 -0.47 26.71 -17.02
C ALA A 9 -1.22 26.19 -15.77
N LEU A 10 -1.64 27.10 -14.87
CA LEU A 10 -2.46 26.72 -13.73
C LEU A 10 -3.81 26.15 -14.17
N LYS A 11 -4.48 26.79 -15.12
CA LYS A 11 -5.76 26.32 -15.65
C LYS A 11 -5.63 24.94 -16.28
N ASP A 12 -4.61 24.72 -17.09
CA ASP A 12 -4.37 23.45 -17.78
C ASP A 12 -4.03 22.35 -16.76
N SER A 13 -3.23 22.66 -15.73
CA SER A 13 -2.92 21.73 -14.65
C SER A 13 -4.17 21.33 -13.87
N LEU A 14 -5.03 22.27 -13.52
CA LEU A 14 -6.29 22.01 -12.81
C LEU A 14 -7.27 21.18 -13.68
N LEU A 15 -7.33 21.45 -14.99
CA LEU A 15 -8.18 20.72 -15.90
C LEU A 15 -7.67 19.28 -16.15
N ASN A 16 -6.36 19.09 -16.23
CA ASN A 16 -5.76 17.80 -16.52
C ASN A 16 -5.63 16.92 -15.29
N SER A 17 -5.50 17.51 -14.11
CA SER A 17 -5.40 16.76 -12.86
C SER A 17 -6.77 16.37 -12.28
N PHE A 18 -7.77 17.26 -12.43
CA PHE A 18 -9.10 17.05 -11.88
C PHE A 18 -10.12 17.56 -12.91
N LEU A 19 -10.68 16.65 -13.68
CA LEU A 19 -11.64 16.97 -14.72
C LEU A 19 -12.84 17.76 -14.15
N ASP A 20 -13.08 18.93 -14.73
CA ASP A 20 -14.31 19.71 -14.47
C ASP A 20 -15.51 18.96 -15.08
N LYS A 21 -16.33 18.34 -14.24
CA LYS A 21 -17.52 17.58 -14.67
C LYS A 21 -18.50 18.37 -15.53
N ASN A 22 -18.44 19.70 -15.48
CA ASN A 22 -19.33 20.57 -16.25
C ASN A 22 -18.82 20.86 -17.65
N LYS A 23 -17.54 20.56 -17.95
CA LYS A 23 -16.89 20.92 -19.21
C LYS A 23 -16.39 19.72 -20.00
N PHE A 24 -16.19 18.60 -19.35
CA PHE A 24 -15.66 17.39 -19.97
C PHE A 24 -16.54 16.20 -19.59
N GLU A 25 -17.03 15.47 -20.57
CA GLU A 25 -17.53 14.11 -20.36
C GLU A 25 -16.30 13.27 -19.98
N ALA A 26 -16.11 13.03 -18.67
CA ALA A 26 -15.07 12.17 -18.19
C ALA A 26 -15.39 10.75 -18.65
N ASN A 27 -14.46 10.09 -19.34
CA ASN A 27 -14.49 8.64 -19.39
C ASN A 27 -14.24 8.15 -17.96
N ASP A 28 -15.30 7.65 -17.31
CA ASP A 28 -15.26 7.23 -15.90
C ASP A 28 -14.22 6.15 -15.62
N GLU A 29 -13.79 5.43 -16.64
CA GLU A 29 -12.79 4.37 -16.54
C GLU A 29 -11.39 4.90 -16.18
N TYR A 30 -11.00 6.04 -16.76
CA TYR A 30 -9.65 6.62 -16.59
C TYR A 30 -9.61 7.88 -15.73
N ALA A 31 -10.75 8.38 -15.30
CA ALA A 31 -10.82 9.55 -14.45
C ALA A 31 -10.22 9.29 -13.06
N ALA A 32 -9.56 10.31 -12.49
CA ALA A 32 -9.12 10.23 -11.09
C ALA A 32 -10.32 10.07 -10.16
N LYS A 33 -10.25 9.11 -9.24
CA LYS A 33 -11.35 8.75 -8.32
C LYS A 33 -10.85 8.59 -6.89
N LEU A 34 -11.71 8.96 -5.94
CA LEU A 34 -11.55 8.52 -4.55
C LEU A 34 -12.19 7.14 -4.38
N ILE A 35 -11.42 6.17 -3.96
CA ILE A 35 -11.89 4.82 -3.59
C ILE A 35 -11.93 4.73 -2.07
N ALA A 36 -13.12 4.56 -1.50
CA ALA A 36 -13.39 4.62 -0.06
C ALA A 36 -14.18 3.41 0.50
N ASN A 37 -14.14 2.28 -0.18
CA ASN A 37 -14.89 1.07 0.17
C ASN A 37 -16.38 1.36 0.40
N THR A 38 -17.06 1.74 -0.66
CA THR A 38 -18.51 1.99 -0.67
C THR A 38 -19.25 0.77 -1.23
N GLU A 39 -20.58 0.79 -1.11
CA GLU A 39 -21.42 -0.21 -1.78
C GLU A 39 -21.22 -0.15 -3.30
N GLY A 40 -20.80 -1.26 -3.87
CA GLY A 40 -20.54 -1.39 -5.32
C GLY A 40 -19.11 -1.03 -5.79
N GLU A 41 -18.25 -0.47 -4.95
CA GLU A 41 -16.86 -0.18 -5.31
C GLU A 41 -15.92 -0.26 -4.11
N THR A 42 -14.97 -1.20 -4.14
CA THR A 42 -13.98 -1.40 -3.07
C THR A 42 -12.56 -1.34 -3.61
N MET A 43 -11.58 -1.13 -2.71
CA MET A 43 -10.17 -1.27 -3.05
C MET A 43 -9.84 -2.67 -3.56
N TYR A 44 -10.51 -3.69 -3.02
CA TYR A 44 -10.37 -5.06 -3.50
C TYR A 44 -10.68 -5.17 -4.99
N ASP A 45 -11.85 -4.68 -5.40
CA ASP A 45 -12.30 -4.75 -6.80
C ASP A 45 -11.30 -4.05 -7.72
N ARG A 46 -10.84 -2.86 -7.35
CA ARG A 46 -9.89 -2.07 -8.16
C ARG A 46 -8.51 -2.70 -8.26
N ILE A 47 -7.98 -3.24 -7.16
CA ILE A 47 -6.68 -3.92 -7.19
C ILE A 47 -6.74 -5.18 -8.05
N PHE A 48 -7.76 -6.01 -7.87
CA PHE A 48 -7.87 -7.26 -8.60
C PHE A 48 -8.26 -7.06 -10.08
N ASP A 49 -9.00 -6.01 -10.39
CA ASP A 49 -9.20 -5.57 -11.78
C ASP A 49 -7.90 -5.10 -12.43
N GLY A 50 -7.10 -4.29 -11.70
CA GLY A 50 -5.76 -3.88 -12.13
C GLY A 50 -4.86 -5.08 -12.42
N VAL A 51 -4.73 -6.03 -11.49
CA VAL A 51 -3.95 -7.27 -11.69
C VAL A 51 -4.46 -8.09 -12.89
N LYS A 52 -5.77 -8.09 -13.11
CA LYS A 52 -6.37 -8.82 -14.24
C LYS A 52 -6.00 -8.23 -15.59
N HIS A 53 -5.82 -6.93 -15.70
CA HIS A 53 -5.65 -6.26 -17.00
C HIS A 53 -4.25 -5.70 -17.24
N CYS A 54 -3.36 -5.67 -16.23
CA CYS A 54 -2.00 -5.18 -16.39
C CYS A 54 -1.06 -6.20 -17.05
N GLN A 55 0.06 -5.69 -17.55
CA GLN A 55 1.21 -6.48 -17.98
C GLN A 55 2.19 -6.74 -16.83
N PHE A 56 2.31 -5.74 -15.95
CA PHE A 56 3.17 -5.80 -14.76
C PHE A 56 2.53 -5.01 -13.61
N PHE A 57 2.71 -5.47 -12.36
CA PHE A 57 2.27 -4.72 -11.20
C PHE A 57 3.37 -4.56 -10.16
N THR A 58 3.31 -3.48 -9.39
CA THR A 58 4.14 -3.24 -8.21
C THR A 58 3.25 -2.90 -7.02
N PHE A 59 3.34 -3.68 -5.96
CA PHE A 59 2.70 -3.39 -4.67
C PHE A 59 3.75 -2.96 -3.67
N ALA A 60 3.67 -1.71 -3.21
CA ALA A 60 4.50 -1.15 -2.16
C ALA A 60 3.65 -0.99 -0.89
N VAL A 61 3.64 -2.00 0.00
CA VAL A 61 2.64 -2.09 1.09
C VAL A 61 3.28 -2.53 2.39
N ALA A 62 3.14 -1.71 3.43
CA ALA A 62 3.75 -2.00 4.73
C ALA A 62 3.22 -3.28 5.38
N PHE A 63 1.91 -3.53 5.32
CA PHE A 63 1.26 -4.66 5.99
C PHE A 63 0.46 -5.50 5.01
N ILE A 64 0.67 -6.82 5.11
CA ILE A 64 0.03 -7.84 4.28
C ILE A 64 -0.59 -8.91 5.17
N GLU A 65 -1.82 -9.30 4.87
CA GLU A 65 -2.50 -10.39 5.53
C GLU A 65 -2.46 -11.67 4.69
N SER A 66 -2.28 -12.83 5.34
CA SER A 66 -2.22 -14.12 4.63
C SER A 66 -3.53 -14.47 3.89
N GLY A 67 -4.68 -14.00 4.39
CA GLY A 67 -5.99 -14.29 3.78
C GLY A 67 -6.11 -13.74 2.36
N ILE A 68 -5.72 -12.47 2.16
CA ILE A 68 -5.81 -11.80 0.86
C ILE A 68 -4.83 -12.37 -0.17
N LEU A 69 -3.71 -12.97 0.27
CA LEU A 69 -2.75 -13.60 -0.63
C LEU A 69 -3.34 -14.80 -1.39
N ASN A 70 -4.34 -15.48 -0.83
CA ASN A 70 -5.05 -16.54 -1.54
C ASN A 70 -5.81 -15.98 -2.75
N SER A 71 -6.45 -14.84 -2.59
CA SER A 71 -7.14 -14.15 -3.70
C SER A 71 -6.13 -13.72 -4.78
N LEU A 72 -4.98 -13.17 -4.39
CA LEU A 72 -3.92 -12.80 -5.33
C LEU A 72 -3.37 -14.04 -6.06
N LYS A 73 -3.13 -15.13 -5.34
CA LYS A 73 -2.68 -16.39 -5.94
C LYS A 73 -3.67 -16.95 -6.97
N VAL A 74 -4.98 -16.84 -6.67
CA VAL A 74 -6.03 -17.24 -7.62
C VAL A 74 -6.04 -16.30 -8.84
N ALA A 75 -5.91 -15.00 -8.65
CA ALA A 75 -5.86 -14.02 -9.73
C ALA A 75 -4.66 -14.20 -10.66
N LEU A 76 -3.53 -14.66 -10.12
CA LEU A 76 -2.28 -14.94 -10.89
C LEU A 76 -2.24 -16.33 -11.53
N LYS A 77 -3.14 -17.23 -11.12
CA LYS A 77 -3.15 -18.60 -11.64
C LYS A 77 -3.39 -18.64 -13.13
N ASN A 78 -2.54 -19.39 -13.86
CA ASN A 78 -2.60 -19.55 -15.31
C ASN A 78 -2.44 -18.23 -16.11
N ARG A 79 -1.75 -17.24 -15.54
CA ARG A 79 -1.46 -15.96 -16.17
C ARG A 79 0.03 -15.76 -16.33
N THR A 80 0.40 -14.96 -17.33
CA THR A 80 1.79 -14.56 -17.60
C THR A 80 2.17 -13.22 -16.97
N VAL A 81 1.20 -12.54 -16.31
CA VAL A 81 1.46 -11.28 -15.63
C VAL A 81 2.58 -11.45 -14.60
N GLN A 82 3.52 -10.52 -14.61
CA GLN A 82 4.62 -10.46 -13.65
C GLN A 82 4.34 -9.39 -12.61
N GLY A 83 4.96 -9.49 -11.46
CA GLY A 83 4.78 -8.49 -10.43
C GLY A 83 5.91 -8.43 -9.41
N ARG A 84 5.91 -7.32 -8.68
CA ARG A 84 6.78 -7.08 -7.54
C ARG A 84 5.96 -6.74 -6.31
N ILE A 85 6.41 -7.21 -5.15
CA ILE A 85 5.83 -6.84 -3.87
C ILE A 85 6.95 -6.37 -2.96
N LEU A 86 6.90 -5.11 -2.57
CA LEU A 86 7.73 -4.51 -1.54
C LEU A 86 6.92 -4.42 -0.26
N THR A 87 7.40 -5.02 0.81
CA THR A 87 6.76 -4.95 2.13
C THR A 87 7.79 -4.75 3.23
N SER A 88 7.40 -4.73 4.49
CA SER A 88 8.31 -4.37 5.58
C SER A 88 8.22 -5.29 6.79
N THR A 89 9.19 -5.15 7.68
CA THR A 89 9.16 -5.73 9.02
C THR A 89 8.65 -4.75 10.09
N TYR A 90 8.08 -3.62 9.67
CA TYR A 90 7.68 -2.52 10.54
C TYR A 90 6.76 -3.02 11.68
N LEU A 91 7.17 -2.73 12.91
CA LEU A 91 6.49 -3.13 14.15
C LEU A 91 6.18 -4.64 14.27
N TYR A 92 6.78 -5.49 13.47
CA TYR A 92 6.54 -6.94 13.43
C TYR A 92 5.06 -7.33 13.22
N PHE A 93 4.30 -6.50 12.49
CA PHE A 93 2.90 -6.82 12.15
C PHE A 93 2.81 -7.95 11.13
N ASN A 94 3.75 -8.02 10.21
CA ASN A 94 3.81 -9.08 9.23
C ASN A 94 4.30 -10.39 9.86
N LYS A 95 3.43 -11.40 9.89
CA LYS A 95 3.75 -12.71 10.50
C LYS A 95 4.64 -13.56 9.60
N PRO A 96 5.55 -14.39 10.14
CA PRO A 96 6.39 -15.29 9.32
C PRO A 96 5.61 -16.17 8.34
N LYS A 97 4.43 -16.64 8.72
CA LYS A 97 3.54 -17.39 7.84
C LYS A 97 3.18 -16.62 6.56
N MET A 98 2.94 -15.32 6.67
CA MET A 98 2.61 -14.47 5.52
C MET A 98 3.78 -14.43 4.52
N PHE A 99 5.01 -14.28 4.97
CA PHE A 99 6.20 -14.31 4.12
C PHE A 99 6.36 -15.67 3.42
N LYS A 100 6.07 -16.77 4.11
CA LYS A 100 6.05 -18.12 3.51
C LYS A 100 5.01 -18.26 2.39
N GLU A 101 3.88 -17.58 2.50
CA GLU A 101 2.87 -17.56 1.43
C GLU A 101 3.26 -16.62 0.26
N LEU A 102 3.94 -15.51 0.52
CA LEU A 102 4.47 -14.64 -0.54
C LEU A 102 5.45 -15.36 -1.45
N LEU A 103 6.35 -16.20 -0.91
CA LEU A 103 7.28 -17.01 -1.70
C LEU A 103 6.60 -18.00 -2.65
N LYS A 104 5.33 -18.31 -2.44
CA LYS A 104 4.57 -19.27 -3.28
C LYS A 104 3.78 -18.59 -4.39
N LEU A 105 3.84 -17.27 -4.49
CA LEU A 105 3.16 -16.54 -5.57
C LEU A 105 3.87 -16.80 -6.90
N PRO A 106 3.14 -17.17 -7.97
CA PRO A 106 3.74 -17.36 -9.27
C PRO A 106 4.10 -16.03 -9.91
N ASN A 107 5.28 -15.94 -10.53
CA ASN A 107 5.76 -14.77 -11.29
C ASN A 107 5.82 -13.45 -10.49
N VAL A 108 6.01 -13.54 -9.17
CA VAL A 108 6.11 -12.38 -8.28
C VAL A 108 7.45 -12.39 -7.56
N GLU A 109 8.23 -11.32 -7.75
CA GLU A 109 9.41 -11.05 -6.95
C GLU A 109 9.01 -10.29 -5.67
N VAL A 110 9.60 -10.66 -4.54
CA VAL A 110 9.28 -10.04 -3.25
C VAL A 110 10.56 -9.56 -2.59
N ARG A 111 10.55 -8.31 -2.13
CA ARG A 111 11.61 -7.74 -1.31
C ARG A 111 11.07 -7.14 -0.01
N ILE A 112 11.94 -7.07 0.97
CA ILE A 112 11.64 -6.60 2.31
C ILE A 112 12.43 -5.32 2.59
N TYR A 113 11.70 -4.23 2.84
CA TYR A 113 12.30 -2.98 3.31
C TYR A 113 12.54 -3.11 4.82
N GLU A 114 13.78 -3.30 5.21
CA GLU A 114 14.14 -3.54 6.60
C GLU A 114 14.25 -2.23 7.39
N GLN A 115 14.08 -2.30 8.71
CA GLN A 115 14.05 -1.12 9.59
C GLN A 115 15.36 -0.33 9.64
N ASN A 116 16.50 -0.95 9.30
CA ASN A 116 17.80 -0.27 9.18
C ASN A 116 17.85 0.78 8.05
N HIS A 117 16.97 0.68 7.05
CA HIS A 117 16.80 1.66 5.98
C HIS A 117 15.75 2.73 6.28
N GLY A 118 15.08 2.65 7.44
CA GLY A 118 14.03 3.58 7.84
C GLY A 118 12.67 2.92 8.06
N LYS A 119 11.63 3.74 8.28
CA LYS A 119 10.27 3.25 8.52
C LYS A 119 9.52 3.19 7.19
N PHE A 120 9.22 2.00 6.71
CA PHE A 120 8.40 1.82 5.52
C PHE A 120 6.93 1.67 5.89
N HIS A 121 6.11 2.61 5.41
CA HIS A 121 4.67 2.63 5.68
C HIS A 121 3.84 2.97 4.43
N ALA A 122 4.42 2.77 3.24
CA ALA A 122 3.74 3.01 1.97
C ALA A 122 2.52 2.09 1.78
N LYS A 123 1.56 2.56 1.00
CA LYS A 123 0.42 1.80 0.48
C LYS A 123 0.16 2.29 -0.94
N GLY A 124 0.89 1.72 -1.86
CA GLY A 124 0.85 2.00 -3.29
C GLY A 124 0.64 0.72 -4.09
N TYR A 125 -0.21 0.80 -5.08
CA TYR A 125 -0.51 -0.29 -6.01
C TYR A 125 -0.42 0.28 -7.42
N LEU A 126 0.61 -0.12 -8.17
CA LEU A 126 0.88 0.37 -9.52
C LEU A 126 0.64 -0.75 -10.52
N PHE A 127 0.05 -0.41 -11.65
CA PHE A 127 -0.27 -1.33 -12.73
C PHE A 127 0.20 -0.74 -14.05
N GLN A 128 1.09 -1.45 -14.74
CA GLN A 128 1.55 -1.09 -16.08
C GLN A 128 0.68 -1.76 -17.12
N HIS A 129 0.16 -0.97 -18.03
CA HIS A 129 -0.62 -1.40 -19.18
C HIS A 129 0.12 -1.06 -20.47
N GLU A 130 -0.45 -1.43 -21.60
CA GLU A 130 0.09 -1.02 -22.89
C GLU A 130 -0.16 0.49 -23.13
N GLY A 131 0.93 1.28 -23.07
CA GLY A 131 0.89 2.72 -23.30
C GLY A 131 0.45 3.61 -22.16
N TYR A 132 0.04 3.07 -21.01
CA TYR A 132 -0.35 3.84 -19.83
C TYR A 132 -0.11 3.09 -18.52
N GLN A 133 -0.22 3.81 -17.43
CA GLN A 133 -0.16 3.25 -16.07
C GLN A 133 -1.36 3.71 -15.25
N SER A 134 -1.79 2.86 -14.33
CA SER A 134 -2.74 3.24 -13.29
C SER A 134 -2.13 3.01 -11.91
N ALA A 135 -2.48 3.86 -10.95
CA ALA A 135 -1.99 3.77 -9.59
C ALA A 135 -3.10 4.03 -8.58
N LEU A 136 -3.04 3.27 -7.48
CA LEU A 136 -3.84 3.47 -6.29
C LEU A 136 -2.88 3.82 -5.15
N VAL A 137 -3.01 5.00 -4.58
CA VAL A 137 -2.17 5.47 -3.47
C VAL A 137 -3.06 6.00 -2.35
N GLY A 138 -2.83 5.56 -1.12
CA GLY A 138 -3.65 6.01 -0.01
C GLY A 138 -3.38 5.32 1.32
N SER A 139 -4.43 5.03 2.07
CA SER A 139 -4.34 4.48 3.43
C SER A 139 -4.47 2.96 3.51
N SER A 140 -4.94 2.28 2.46
CA SER A 140 -5.25 0.84 2.50
C SER A 140 -4.01 -0.05 2.47
N ASN A 141 -3.78 -0.80 3.54
CA ASN A 141 -2.85 -1.93 3.54
C ASN A 141 -3.43 -3.13 2.75
N PHE A 142 -2.59 -4.10 2.37
CA PHE A 142 -3.04 -5.29 1.68
C PHE A 142 -3.60 -6.34 2.67
N THR A 143 -4.74 -5.97 3.26
CA THR A 143 -5.50 -6.78 4.23
C THR A 143 -6.97 -6.83 3.85
N THR A 144 -7.66 -7.90 4.19
CA THR A 144 -9.08 -8.06 3.86
C THR A 144 -9.93 -6.90 4.39
N SER A 145 -9.68 -6.48 5.64
CA SER A 145 -10.42 -5.38 6.25
C SER A 145 -10.19 -4.04 5.56
N ALA A 146 -8.92 -3.70 5.24
CA ALA A 146 -8.58 -2.44 4.58
C ALA A 146 -9.09 -2.39 3.13
N LEU A 147 -9.14 -3.52 2.44
CA LEU A 147 -9.55 -3.56 1.04
C LEU A 147 -11.06 -3.65 0.83
N GLN A 148 -11.85 -4.10 1.83
CA GLN A 148 -13.28 -4.37 1.65
C GLN A 148 -14.20 -3.71 2.66
N VAL A 149 -13.72 -3.45 3.89
CA VAL A 149 -14.58 -3.12 5.04
C VAL A 149 -14.32 -1.74 5.60
N ASN A 150 -13.06 -1.45 5.91
CA ASN A 150 -12.69 -0.18 6.54
C ASN A 150 -12.97 1.00 5.60
N LYS A 151 -13.32 2.14 6.19
CA LYS A 151 -13.35 3.40 5.46
C LYS A 151 -11.94 3.91 5.28
N GLU A 152 -11.41 3.69 4.10
CA GLU A 152 -10.07 4.06 3.68
C GLU A 152 -10.16 5.12 2.56
N TRP A 153 -9.16 5.97 2.47
CA TRP A 153 -9.10 6.95 1.38
C TRP A 153 -7.93 6.61 0.47
N ASN A 154 -8.25 6.29 -0.77
CA ASN A 154 -7.26 5.97 -1.79
C ASN A 154 -7.59 6.72 -3.07
N LEU A 155 -6.58 7.33 -3.65
CA LEU A 155 -6.70 7.98 -4.95
C LEU A 155 -6.33 6.95 -6.03
N LEU A 156 -7.28 6.66 -6.91
CA LEU A 156 -7.03 5.99 -8.19
C LEU A 156 -6.79 7.05 -9.25
N PHE A 157 -5.73 6.92 -10.01
CA PHE A 157 -5.49 7.76 -11.19
C PHE A 157 -4.79 6.97 -12.29
N THR A 158 -4.92 7.46 -13.51
CA THR A 158 -4.32 6.88 -14.71
C THR A 158 -3.57 7.98 -15.45
N SER A 159 -2.40 7.67 -15.94
CA SER A 159 -1.60 8.58 -16.76
C SER A 159 -0.87 7.84 -17.87
N TYR A 160 -0.37 8.57 -18.87
CA TYR A 160 0.61 8.05 -19.79
C TYR A 160 1.90 7.66 -19.05
N ASN A 161 2.73 6.81 -19.68
CA ASN A 161 3.98 6.33 -19.07
C ASN A 161 4.98 7.44 -18.74
N ASP A 162 4.91 8.57 -19.42
CA ASP A 162 5.72 9.79 -19.23
C ASP A 162 5.01 10.88 -18.41
N GLY A 163 3.95 10.53 -17.69
CA GLY A 163 3.27 11.44 -16.76
C GLY A 163 4.11 11.72 -15.52
N GLN A 164 4.36 12.99 -15.18
CA GLN A 164 5.27 13.39 -14.11
C GLN A 164 4.98 12.70 -12.77
N LEU A 165 3.73 12.68 -12.31
CA LEU A 165 3.37 12.04 -11.04
C LEU A 165 3.65 10.53 -11.05
N THR A 166 3.43 9.87 -12.18
CA THR A 166 3.68 8.44 -12.34
C THR A 166 5.16 8.15 -12.38
N GLU A 167 5.96 9.00 -13.04
CA GLU A 167 7.42 8.92 -13.01
C GLU A 167 7.96 9.09 -11.59
N ASP A 168 7.49 10.10 -10.85
CA ASP A 168 7.92 10.35 -9.46
C ASP A 168 7.61 9.15 -8.53
N ILE A 169 6.41 8.59 -8.64
CA ILE A 169 6.01 7.41 -7.84
C ILE A 169 6.82 6.18 -8.25
N SER A 170 7.06 5.99 -9.54
CA SER A 170 7.84 4.87 -10.05
C SER A 170 9.29 4.98 -9.62
N ALA A 171 9.91 6.16 -9.70
CA ALA A 171 11.27 6.41 -9.26
C ALA A 171 11.44 6.14 -7.75
N GLU A 172 10.56 6.67 -6.92
CA GLU A 172 10.56 6.41 -5.47
C GLU A 172 10.39 4.91 -5.17
N SER A 173 9.51 4.23 -5.93
CA SER A 173 9.30 2.78 -5.79
C SER A 173 10.55 1.98 -6.19
N GLU A 174 11.28 2.37 -7.23
CA GLU A 174 12.53 1.71 -7.63
C GLU A 174 13.64 1.96 -6.62
N ASP A 175 13.81 3.18 -6.13
CA ASP A 175 14.80 3.50 -5.09
C ASP A 175 14.57 2.66 -3.82
N GLN A 176 13.33 2.53 -3.39
CA GLN A 176 12.96 1.68 -2.25
C GLN A 176 13.15 0.20 -2.54
N TRP A 177 12.88 -0.22 -3.77
CA TRP A 177 13.08 -1.60 -4.22
C TRP A 177 14.56 -1.99 -4.21
N ASP A 178 15.43 -1.12 -4.71
CA ASP A 178 16.87 -1.37 -4.79
C ASP A 178 17.52 -1.41 -3.41
N ALA A 179 17.03 -0.61 -2.47
CA ALA A 179 17.47 -0.64 -1.08
C ALA A 179 16.97 -1.88 -0.29
N ALA A 180 15.98 -2.61 -0.82
CA ALA A 180 15.32 -3.68 -0.09
C ALA A 180 15.99 -5.04 -0.29
N THR A 181 15.90 -5.90 0.74
CA THR A 181 16.46 -7.25 0.76
C THR A 181 15.52 -8.25 0.07
N PRO A 182 15.99 -9.10 -0.86
CA PRO A 182 15.18 -10.17 -1.46
C PRO A 182 14.62 -11.12 -0.40
N LEU A 183 13.34 -11.46 -0.53
CA LEU A 183 12.70 -12.47 0.32
C LEU A 183 13.19 -13.86 -0.06
N THR A 184 13.82 -14.56 0.89
CA THR A 184 14.29 -15.94 0.74
C THR A 184 13.82 -16.80 1.90
N ALA A 185 13.87 -18.12 1.75
CA ALA A 185 13.57 -19.04 2.84
C ALA A 185 14.52 -18.82 4.04
N GLU A 186 15.80 -18.58 3.77
CA GLU A 186 16.79 -18.29 4.81
C GLU A 186 16.48 -16.98 5.55
N TRP A 187 16.06 -15.93 4.83
CA TRP A 187 15.62 -14.68 5.44
C TRP A 187 14.43 -14.91 6.37
N ILE A 188 13.44 -15.71 5.93
CA ILE A 188 12.25 -16.02 6.75
C ILE A 188 12.64 -16.75 8.04
N GLU A 189 13.55 -17.70 7.98
CA GLU A 189 14.02 -18.42 9.18
C GLU A 189 14.70 -17.49 10.19
N LYS A 190 15.50 -16.53 9.72
CA LYS A 190 16.12 -15.52 10.56
C LYS A 190 15.04 -14.61 11.18
N TYR A 191 14.11 -14.12 10.36
CA TYR A 191 13.01 -13.27 10.81
C TYR A 191 12.11 -13.97 11.84
N GLU A 192 11.77 -15.24 11.62
CA GLU A 192 10.90 -16.01 12.54
C GLU A 192 11.49 -16.07 13.97
N LYS A 193 12.80 -16.23 14.09
CA LYS A 193 13.48 -16.19 15.39
C LYS A 193 13.32 -14.83 16.08
N VAL A 194 13.57 -13.75 15.35
CA VAL A 194 13.44 -12.38 15.88
C VAL A 194 11.98 -12.05 16.21
N TYR A 195 11.05 -12.44 15.35
CA TYR A 195 9.61 -12.28 15.57
C TYR A 195 9.15 -12.92 16.86
N HIS A 196 9.52 -14.18 17.12
CA HIS A 196 9.15 -14.88 18.35
C HIS A 196 9.79 -14.29 19.60
N LEU A 197 11.01 -13.81 19.52
CA LEU A 197 11.65 -13.08 20.63
C LEU A 197 10.87 -11.80 20.95
N ASN A 198 10.55 -11.00 19.92
CA ASN A 198 9.78 -9.78 20.09
C ASN A 198 8.39 -10.04 20.70
N GLN A 199 7.68 -11.08 20.25
CA GLN A 199 6.38 -11.47 20.80
C GLN A 199 6.48 -11.86 22.30
N LYS A 200 7.57 -12.49 22.73
CA LYS A 200 7.80 -12.79 24.14
C LYS A 200 8.01 -11.51 24.96
N PHE A 201 8.78 -10.55 24.44
CA PHE A 201 8.98 -9.25 25.11
C PHE A 201 7.68 -8.47 25.26
N VAL A 202 6.86 -8.39 24.21
CA VAL A 202 5.56 -7.70 24.26
C VAL A 202 4.64 -8.34 25.27
N LYS A 203 4.53 -9.67 25.32
CA LYS A 203 3.74 -10.39 26.30
C LYS A 203 4.24 -10.22 27.74
N SER A 204 5.56 -10.18 27.94
CA SER A 204 6.14 -9.94 29.27
C SER A 204 5.88 -8.50 29.71
N ALA A 205 5.96 -7.52 28.82
CA ALA A 205 5.65 -6.13 29.14
C ALA A 205 4.18 -5.92 29.48
N SER A 206 3.24 -6.58 28.77
CA SER A 206 1.81 -6.52 29.08
C SER A 206 1.45 -7.15 30.44
N ASN A 207 2.23 -8.12 30.91
CA ASN A 207 2.05 -8.71 32.24
C ASN A 207 2.65 -7.88 33.39
N ILE A 208 3.42 -6.84 33.09
CA ILE A 208 4.04 -5.92 34.06
C ILE A 208 3.16 -4.68 34.32
N VAL A 209 2.22 -4.38 33.41
CA VAL A 209 1.24 -3.32 33.64
C VAL A 209 0.25 -3.82 34.70
N PRO A 210 0.17 -3.23 35.92
CA PRO A 210 -0.76 -3.68 36.92
C PRO A 210 -2.20 -3.60 36.40
N GLU A 211 -2.95 -4.67 36.60
CA GLU A 211 -4.42 -4.69 36.49
C GLU A 211 -5.01 -3.76 37.58
N GLN A 212 -5.00 -2.45 37.35
CA GLN A 212 -5.80 -1.49 38.10
C GLN A 212 -6.11 -0.29 37.19
N VAL A 213 -6.92 -0.50 36.18
CA VAL A 213 -7.82 0.56 35.73
C VAL A 213 -9.20 0.16 36.22
N ASP A 214 -9.56 0.72 37.36
CA ASP A 214 -10.90 0.65 37.94
C ASP A 214 -11.87 1.29 36.93
N GLU A 215 -12.68 0.47 36.25
CA GLU A 215 -13.61 0.88 35.17
C GLU A 215 -14.73 1.84 35.65
N ASN A 216 -14.69 2.32 36.88
CA ASN A 216 -15.77 3.09 37.50
C ASN A 216 -15.44 4.56 37.82
N LYS A 217 -14.36 5.15 37.28
CA LYS A 217 -14.18 6.62 37.38
C LYS A 217 -13.82 7.19 36.01
N GLY A 218 -14.84 7.70 35.31
CA GLY A 218 -14.71 8.52 34.14
C GLY A 218 -13.91 9.81 34.44
N ASN A 219 -12.59 9.73 34.28
CA ASN A 219 -11.70 10.88 34.24
C ASN A 219 -10.83 10.76 32.98
N TYR A 220 -11.32 11.30 31.87
CA TYR A 220 -10.59 11.44 30.61
C TYR A 220 -9.48 12.52 30.64
N SER A 221 -9.01 12.94 31.83
CA SER A 221 -8.11 14.08 31.97
C SER A 221 -6.61 13.76 32.05
N SER A 222 -6.17 12.54 31.75
CA SER A 222 -4.75 12.19 31.91
C SER A 222 -4.04 11.55 30.71
N ILE A 223 -4.63 11.60 29.52
CA ILE A 223 -3.88 11.21 28.30
C ILE A 223 -3.02 12.40 27.91
N GLN A 224 -1.74 12.38 28.29
CA GLN A 224 -0.78 13.34 27.74
C GLN A 224 -0.41 12.93 26.32
N PRO A 225 -0.41 13.85 25.34
CA PRO A 225 0.07 13.58 23.99
C PRO A 225 1.53 13.12 24.05
N ASN A 226 1.88 12.13 23.24
CA ASN A 226 3.28 11.76 23.09
C ASN A 226 4.04 12.90 22.42
N LYS A 227 5.39 12.87 22.47
CA LYS A 227 6.24 13.94 21.92
C LYS A 227 5.98 14.31 20.45
N MET A 228 5.34 13.42 19.67
CA MET A 228 4.96 13.70 18.27
C MET A 228 3.61 14.43 18.13
N GLN A 229 2.84 14.55 19.21
CA GLN A 229 1.54 15.24 19.23
C GLN A 229 1.63 16.62 19.92
N ALA A 230 2.81 16.97 20.45
CA ALA A 230 3.05 18.21 21.17
C ALA A 230 3.82 19.26 20.36
N GLU A 231 4.19 18.98 19.11
CA GLU A 231 4.71 19.91 18.08
C GLU A 231 3.62 20.14 17.01
#